data_953970840914cb945aa64372963ff457
#
_entry.id   953970840914cb945aa64372963ff457
#
_cell.length_a   1.000
_cell.length_b   1.000
_cell.length_c   1.000
_cell.angle_alpha   90.00
_cell.angle_beta   90.00
_cell.angle_gamma   90.00
#
_symmetry.space_group_name_H-M   'P 1'
#
loop_
_entity.id
_entity.type
_entity.pdbx_description
1 polymer ?
#
loop_
_entity_poly.entity_id
_entity_poly.type
_entity_poly.pdbx_seq_one_letter_code
_entity_poly.pdbx_strand_id
1 'polypeptide(L)'
;MRRLSPRIVTSTLLCAMLLSFTTIVQASSPALSIITPRNVQRGVENTISFNGARLDDAEEILFYSPGFEVVELTPEAGKVTAKVNIAADCRLGEHVAHVRCKSGLTEYRTFWVGPFGATAEVEPNSSFDAPQKIELNTTVHGVVTNEDVDYYAVELKAGQRISAEIEAMRLGTTLFDPYIAIIDAKRFELSADDDTPLTKQDAVASAIAKEDGTYYVMVRESSYAGNGNCRYNLHVGTFPRPLAVYPAGGKIGETVDVKFLGDPTGVISQSVQLPSEAVDQYALVPQDANGVAPSGNPFMLSEHGNSLETEPNESVAEACAAELPNAFNGIVQAEGDIDCFKFTAKKGQVFDIECFARRIRSPLDPVMNLYNASGASLAGNDDSRGPDSYFRYTFPADGEYVLRITDHLKRGGDNFVY
;
A
#
# COMPACT_ATOMS: atom_id res chain seq x y z
N MET A 1 -84.18 -5.41 18.09
CA MET A 1 -83.22 -5.63 16.97
C MET A 1 -83.28 -4.45 16.03
N ARG A 2 -82.27 -3.55 16.11
CA ARG A 2 -82.13 -2.37 15.19
C ARG A 2 -81.47 -2.88 13.92
N ARG A 3 -82.15 -2.80 12.77
CA ARG A 3 -81.50 -3.02 11.47
C ARG A 3 -80.60 -1.92 11.10
N LEU A 4 -79.29 -2.20 10.92
CA LEU A 4 -78.29 -1.28 10.38
C LEU A 4 -78.68 -0.96 8.90
N SER A 5 -78.66 0.31 8.54
CA SER A 5 -79.01 0.77 7.21
C SER A 5 -77.93 0.36 6.16
N PRO A 6 -78.32 0.04 4.93
CA PRO A 6 -77.36 -0.44 3.89
C PRO A 6 -76.34 0.58 3.47
N ARG A 7 -76.50 1.88 3.83
CA ARG A 7 -75.54 2.97 3.54
C ARG A 7 -74.27 2.92 4.38
N ILE A 8 -74.31 2.34 5.59
CA ILE A 8 -73.13 2.23 6.46
C ILE A 8 -72.21 1.07 5.97
N VAL A 9 -72.78 0.00 5.44
CA VAL A 9 -72.02 -1.13 4.94
C VAL A 9 -71.24 -0.79 3.67
N THR A 10 -71.84 0.03 2.77
CA THR A 10 -71.18 0.44 1.51
C THR A 10 -70.03 1.44 1.76
N SER A 11 -70.13 2.33 2.75
CA SER A 11 -69.07 3.27 3.10
C SER A 11 -67.86 2.55 3.77
N THR A 12 -68.09 1.52 4.58
CA THR A 12 -67.05 0.76 5.25
C THR A 12 -66.30 -0.13 4.26
N LEU A 13 -66.96 -0.72 3.26
CA LEU A 13 -66.32 -1.48 2.20
C LEU A 13 -65.49 -0.59 1.26
N LEU A 14 -65.94 0.64 0.96
CA LEU A 14 -65.19 1.59 0.13
C LEU A 14 -63.93 2.11 0.83
N CYS A 15 -63.96 2.38 2.14
CA CYS A 15 -62.78 2.72 2.93
C CYS A 15 -61.80 1.54 3.07
N ALA A 16 -62.30 0.31 3.20
CA ALA A 16 -61.44 -0.88 3.25
C ALA A 16 -60.75 -1.18 1.91
N MET A 17 -61.39 -0.82 0.78
CA MET A 17 -60.82 -1.01 -0.56
C MET A 17 -59.80 0.07 -0.97
N LEU A 18 -59.84 1.26 -0.35
CA LEU A 18 -58.88 2.32 -0.57
C LEU A 18 -57.58 2.14 0.27
N LEU A 19 -57.59 1.29 1.29
CA LEU A 19 -56.40 0.99 2.12
C LEU A 19 -55.55 -0.17 1.58
N SER A 20 -55.97 -0.85 0.50
CA SER A 20 -55.28 -2.02 -0.03
C SER A 20 -54.32 -1.74 -1.21
N PHE A 21 -54.06 -0.49 -1.56
CA PHE A 21 -53.10 -0.10 -2.61
C PHE A 21 -51.94 0.76 -2.13
N THR A 22 -51.47 0.56 -0.92
CA THR A 22 -50.11 1.01 -0.59
C THR A 22 -49.13 -0.07 -1.08
N THR A 23 -48.77 -0.01 -2.35
CA THR A 23 -47.53 -0.63 -2.80
C THR A 23 -46.42 0.00 -1.98
N ILE A 24 -45.85 -0.77 -1.04
CA ILE A 24 -44.59 -0.41 -0.42
C ILE A 24 -43.58 -0.44 -1.56
N VAL A 25 -43.33 0.74 -2.15
CA VAL A 25 -42.18 0.93 -3.01
C VAL A 25 -40.96 0.88 -2.08
N GLN A 26 -40.39 -0.30 -1.96
CA GLN A 26 -39.13 -0.45 -1.29
C GLN A 26 -38.10 0.20 -2.18
N ALA A 27 -37.69 1.40 -1.82
CA ALA A 27 -36.59 2.10 -2.49
C ALA A 27 -35.33 1.24 -2.33
N SER A 28 -34.96 0.54 -3.39
CA SER A 28 -33.81 -0.34 -3.44
C SER A 28 -32.68 0.41 -4.12
N SER A 29 -31.68 0.85 -3.34
CA SER A 29 -30.52 1.59 -3.84
C SER A 29 -29.68 0.72 -4.79
N PRO A 30 -28.98 1.31 -5.78
CA PRO A 30 -27.98 0.60 -6.56
C PRO A 30 -26.87 0.11 -5.62
N ALA A 31 -26.23 -1.01 -5.97
CA ALA A 31 -25.16 -1.59 -5.16
C ALA A 31 -24.00 -2.01 -6.04
N LEU A 32 -22.76 -1.72 -5.59
CA LEU A 32 -21.52 -2.12 -6.23
C LEU A 32 -20.83 -3.19 -5.37
N SER A 33 -20.57 -4.37 -5.94
CA SER A 33 -19.97 -5.49 -5.24
C SER A 33 -18.45 -5.57 -5.45
N ILE A 34 -18.00 -5.46 -6.72
CA ILE A 34 -16.60 -5.60 -7.10
C ILE A 34 -16.33 -4.88 -8.41
N ILE A 35 -15.11 -4.34 -8.55
CA ILE A 35 -14.56 -3.79 -9.80
C ILE A 35 -13.58 -4.81 -10.37
N THR A 36 -13.69 -5.12 -11.67
CA THR A 36 -12.84 -6.09 -12.37
C THR A 36 -12.38 -5.56 -13.74
N PRO A 37 -11.13 -5.80 -14.16
CA PRO A 37 -10.06 -6.45 -13.39
C PRO A 37 -9.71 -5.64 -12.13
N ARG A 38 -9.09 -6.30 -11.13
CA ARG A 38 -8.69 -5.65 -9.87
C ARG A 38 -7.48 -4.72 -10.05
N ASN A 39 -6.69 -4.91 -11.11
CA ASN A 39 -5.60 -4.03 -11.51
C ASN A 39 -5.75 -3.68 -12.99
N VAL A 40 -5.50 -2.43 -13.34
CA VAL A 40 -5.55 -1.87 -14.70
C VAL A 40 -4.26 -1.13 -15.02
N GLN A 41 -3.88 -1.10 -16.28
CA GLN A 41 -2.64 -0.47 -16.72
C GLN A 41 -2.80 1.04 -16.91
N ARG A 42 -1.89 1.86 -16.39
CA ARG A 42 -1.83 3.29 -16.69
C ARG A 42 -1.29 3.57 -18.11
N GLY A 43 -1.66 4.72 -18.66
CA GLY A 43 -1.17 5.19 -19.95
C GLY A 43 -1.87 4.56 -21.15
N VAL A 44 -2.91 3.75 -20.94
CA VAL A 44 -3.69 3.09 -22.00
C VAL A 44 -5.19 3.11 -21.70
N GLU A 45 -6.00 2.82 -22.73
CA GLU A 45 -7.43 2.54 -22.53
C GLU A 45 -7.62 1.16 -21.91
N ASN A 46 -8.46 1.09 -20.88
CA ASN A 46 -8.84 -0.14 -20.21
C ASN A 46 -10.34 -0.35 -20.26
N THR A 47 -10.78 -1.62 -20.37
CA THR A 47 -12.17 -1.99 -20.16
C THR A 47 -12.36 -2.45 -18.73
N ILE A 48 -13.19 -1.72 -17.97
CA ILE A 48 -13.43 -1.95 -16.55
C ILE A 48 -14.90 -2.32 -16.33
N SER A 49 -15.15 -3.38 -15.57
CA SER A 49 -16.49 -3.83 -15.21
C SER A 49 -16.77 -3.53 -13.73
N PHE A 50 -17.82 -2.78 -13.50
CA PHE A 50 -18.37 -2.45 -12.17
C PHE A 50 -19.54 -3.40 -11.92
N ASN A 51 -19.30 -4.49 -11.17
CA ASN A 51 -20.28 -5.56 -10.97
C ASN A 51 -21.08 -5.31 -9.70
N GLY A 52 -22.40 -5.50 -9.78
CA GLY A 52 -23.29 -5.18 -8.67
C GLY A 52 -24.75 -5.56 -8.91
N ALA A 53 -25.66 -4.72 -8.48
CA ALA A 53 -27.09 -4.90 -8.68
C ALA A 53 -27.80 -3.55 -8.87
N ARG A 54 -28.84 -3.53 -9.71
CA ARG A 54 -29.65 -2.33 -10.00
C ARG A 54 -28.80 -1.20 -10.57
N LEU A 55 -28.00 -1.51 -11.59
CA LEU A 55 -27.06 -0.60 -12.23
C LEU A 55 -27.51 -0.18 -13.65
N ASP A 56 -28.70 -0.59 -14.09
CA ASP A 56 -29.25 -0.37 -15.43
C ASP A 56 -29.52 1.11 -15.76
N ASP A 57 -29.62 1.95 -14.74
CA ASP A 57 -29.79 3.39 -14.88
C ASP A 57 -28.51 4.21 -14.55
N ALA A 58 -27.35 3.58 -14.63
CA ALA A 58 -26.06 4.24 -14.37
C ALA A 58 -25.79 5.36 -15.39
N GLU A 59 -25.31 6.49 -14.90
CA GLU A 59 -24.98 7.68 -15.69
C GLU A 59 -23.50 8.03 -15.69
N GLU A 60 -22.76 7.65 -14.62
CA GLU A 60 -21.39 8.12 -14.42
C GLU A 60 -20.61 7.18 -13.49
N ILE A 61 -19.30 7.06 -13.73
CA ILE A 61 -18.34 6.52 -12.77
C ILE A 61 -17.62 7.68 -12.10
N LEU A 62 -17.69 7.76 -10.78
CA LEU A 62 -17.01 8.77 -9.98
C LEU A 62 -15.69 8.22 -9.47
N PHE A 63 -14.59 8.79 -9.96
CA PHE A 63 -13.24 8.56 -9.45
C PHE A 63 -12.84 9.70 -8.50
N TYR A 64 -12.11 9.38 -7.42
CA TYR A 64 -11.70 10.35 -6.40
C TYR A 64 -10.27 10.88 -6.58
N SER A 65 -9.57 10.38 -7.57
CA SER A 65 -8.24 10.85 -7.96
C SER A 65 -8.23 11.26 -9.44
N PRO A 66 -7.36 12.17 -9.85
CA PRO A 66 -7.21 12.54 -11.26
C PRO A 66 -6.61 11.40 -12.10
N GLY A 67 -6.71 11.54 -13.41
CA GLY A 67 -6.09 10.62 -14.37
C GLY A 67 -7.04 9.60 -14.97
N PHE A 68 -8.36 9.73 -14.81
CA PHE A 68 -9.36 8.85 -15.39
C PHE A 68 -10.33 9.62 -16.31
N GLU A 69 -10.49 9.15 -17.54
CA GLU A 69 -11.45 9.66 -18.51
C GLU A 69 -12.35 8.52 -19.00
N VAL A 70 -13.63 8.57 -18.69
CA VAL A 70 -14.60 7.57 -19.17
C VAL A 70 -14.97 7.91 -20.62
N VAL A 71 -14.61 7.03 -21.54
CA VAL A 71 -14.87 7.19 -22.99
C VAL A 71 -16.21 6.59 -23.39
N GLU A 72 -16.56 5.45 -22.79
CA GLU A 72 -17.80 4.74 -23.07
C GLU A 72 -18.34 4.12 -21.79
N LEU A 73 -19.67 4.17 -21.60
CA LEU A 73 -20.38 3.58 -20.47
C LEU A 73 -21.54 2.74 -20.99
N THR A 74 -21.56 1.45 -20.62
CA THR A 74 -22.62 0.51 -20.99
C THR A 74 -23.24 -0.07 -19.72
N PRO A 75 -24.40 0.46 -19.27
CA PRO A 75 -25.10 -0.04 -18.07
C PRO A 75 -25.96 -1.26 -18.37
N GLU A 76 -25.93 -2.23 -17.47
CA GLU A 76 -26.79 -3.39 -17.37
C GLU A 76 -27.24 -3.55 -15.90
N ALA A 77 -28.32 -4.28 -15.62
CA ALA A 77 -28.86 -4.42 -14.25
C ALA A 77 -27.85 -4.98 -13.23
N GLY A 78 -26.96 -5.85 -13.65
CA GLY A 78 -25.95 -6.50 -12.81
C GLY A 78 -24.53 -5.96 -12.97
N LYS A 79 -24.29 -5.08 -13.94
CA LYS A 79 -22.94 -4.67 -14.32
C LYS A 79 -22.96 -3.36 -15.12
N VAL A 80 -21.98 -2.51 -14.87
CA VAL A 80 -21.65 -1.41 -15.79
C VAL A 80 -20.28 -1.69 -16.40
N THR A 81 -20.21 -1.73 -17.71
CA THR A 81 -18.93 -1.81 -18.43
C THR A 81 -18.53 -0.43 -18.89
N ALA A 82 -17.31 0.01 -18.55
CA ALA A 82 -16.76 1.29 -18.96
C ALA A 82 -15.44 1.10 -19.72
N LYS A 83 -15.24 1.86 -20.80
CA LYS A 83 -13.92 2.10 -21.37
C LYS A 83 -13.35 3.36 -20.74
N VAL A 84 -12.18 3.24 -20.18
CA VAL A 84 -11.56 4.32 -19.39
C VAL A 84 -10.12 4.52 -19.88
N ASN A 85 -9.82 5.73 -20.37
CA ASN A 85 -8.45 6.16 -20.60
C ASN A 85 -7.82 6.49 -19.25
N ILE A 86 -6.68 5.86 -18.95
CA ILE A 86 -5.91 6.14 -17.74
C ILE A 86 -4.65 6.90 -18.13
N ALA A 87 -4.45 8.08 -17.55
CA ALA A 87 -3.32 8.95 -17.87
C ALA A 87 -1.98 8.25 -17.54
N ALA A 88 -0.93 8.58 -18.32
CA ALA A 88 0.41 8.00 -18.13
C ALA A 88 1.05 8.40 -16.79
N ASP A 89 0.64 9.52 -16.21
CA ASP A 89 1.06 10.04 -14.90
C ASP A 89 0.05 9.73 -13.77
N CYS A 90 -1.01 8.95 -14.06
CA CYS A 90 -1.94 8.50 -13.03
C CYS A 90 -1.17 7.82 -11.88
N ARG A 91 -1.54 8.15 -10.64
CA ARG A 91 -0.90 7.57 -9.46
C ARG A 91 -1.02 6.05 -9.50
N LEU A 92 0.07 5.35 -9.21
CA LEU A 92 0.08 3.88 -9.03
C LEU A 92 -0.53 3.48 -7.68
N GLY A 93 -1.07 2.26 -7.63
CA GLY A 93 -1.64 1.66 -6.44
C GLY A 93 -3.16 1.79 -6.35
N GLU A 94 -3.69 1.82 -5.13
CA GLU A 94 -5.11 1.75 -4.84
C GLU A 94 -5.87 3.02 -5.23
N HIS A 95 -7.01 2.84 -5.90
CA HIS A 95 -7.98 3.87 -6.25
C HIS A 95 -9.38 3.47 -5.83
N VAL A 96 -10.26 4.45 -5.71
CA VAL A 96 -11.64 4.30 -5.27
C VAL A 96 -12.61 4.79 -6.36
N ALA A 97 -13.68 4.03 -6.60
CA ALA A 97 -14.74 4.45 -7.50
C ALA A 97 -16.14 4.09 -6.97
N HIS A 98 -17.13 4.91 -7.37
CA HIS A 98 -18.57 4.67 -7.24
C HIS A 98 -19.23 4.63 -8.61
N VAL A 99 -20.39 4.01 -8.70
CA VAL A 99 -21.33 4.18 -9.82
C VAL A 99 -22.45 5.11 -9.38
N ARG A 100 -22.62 6.23 -10.11
CA ARG A 100 -23.76 7.12 -9.94
C ARG A 100 -24.86 6.70 -10.92
N CYS A 101 -25.99 6.31 -10.37
CA CYS A 101 -27.22 5.96 -11.07
C CYS A 101 -28.27 7.07 -10.90
N LYS A 102 -29.29 7.11 -11.75
CA LYS A 102 -30.47 8.00 -11.54
C LYS A 102 -31.15 7.68 -10.22
N SER A 103 -31.20 6.40 -9.84
CA SER A 103 -31.81 5.90 -8.62
C SER A 103 -30.99 6.11 -7.35
N GLY A 104 -29.71 6.53 -7.46
CA GLY A 104 -28.83 6.83 -6.30
C GLY A 104 -27.36 6.56 -6.57
N LEU A 105 -26.57 6.60 -5.50
CA LEU A 105 -25.14 6.34 -5.50
C LEU A 105 -24.88 4.97 -4.88
N THR A 106 -23.95 4.18 -5.46
CA THR A 106 -23.51 2.91 -4.88
C THR A 106 -22.56 3.14 -3.70
N GLU A 107 -22.24 2.07 -2.97
CA GLU A 107 -21.05 2.02 -2.13
C GLU A 107 -19.81 2.18 -3.01
N TYR A 108 -18.68 2.63 -2.41
CA TYR A 108 -17.40 2.62 -3.09
C TYR A 108 -16.79 1.21 -3.14
N ARG A 109 -15.97 0.97 -4.15
CA ARG A 109 -15.07 -0.18 -4.22
C ARG A 109 -13.71 0.28 -4.68
N THR A 110 -12.69 -0.47 -4.26
CA THR A 110 -11.31 -0.24 -4.63
C THR A 110 -10.91 -1.07 -5.85
N PHE A 111 -9.96 -0.53 -6.60
CA PHE A 111 -9.22 -1.20 -7.67
C PHE A 111 -7.81 -0.60 -7.73
N TRP A 112 -6.92 -1.21 -8.49
CA TRP A 112 -5.53 -0.78 -8.57
C TRP A 112 -5.18 -0.28 -9.95
N VAL A 113 -4.25 0.66 -10.01
CA VAL A 113 -3.58 1.09 -11.24
C VAL A 113 -2.12 0.66 -11.15
N GLY A 114 -1.68 -0.15 -12.11
CA GLY A 114 -0.32 -0.65 -12.21
C GLY A 114 0.40 -0.15 -13.47
N PRO A 115 1.74 -0.34 -13.55
CA PRO A 115 2.52 0.07 -14.71
C PRO A 115 2.47 -0.95 -15.86
N PHE A 116 2.01 -2.18 -15.62
CA PHE A 116 2.14 -3.30 -16.55
C PHE A 116 0.80 -3.73 -17.14
N GLY A 117 0.89 -4.29 -18.37
CA GLY A 117 -0.22 -5.04 -18.94
C GLY A 117 -0.56 -6.28 -18.13
N ALA A 118 -1.83 -6.70 -18.15
CA ALA A 118 -2.30 -7.81 -17.36
C ALA A 118 -2.56 -9.07 -18.20
N THR A 119 -2.35 -10.23 -17.58
CA THR A 119 -2.75 -11.54 -18.09
C THR A 119 -3.54 -12.30 -17.02
N ALA A 120 -4.45 -13.16 -17.43
CA ALA A 120 -5.12 -14.04 -16.50
C ALA A 120 -4.26 -15.27 -16.19
N GLU A 121 -4.40 -15.80 -15.01
CA GLU A 121 -3.97 -17.14 -14.67
C GLU A 121 -4.63 -18.17 -15.59
N VAL A 122 -3.88 -19.22 -15.92
CA VAL A 122 -4.34 -20.33 -16.75
C VAL A 122 -3.98 -21.64 -16.05
N GLU A 123 -5.01 -22.30 -15.57
CA GLU A 123 -4.90 -23.62 -14.94
C GLU A 123 -4.89 -24.78 -15.96
N PRO A 124 -4.19 -25.92 -15.65
CA PRO A 124 -3.40 -26.17 -14.44
C PRO A 124 -1.99 -25.56 -14.53
N ASN A 125 -1.54 -24.87 -13.47
CA ASN A 125 -0.19 -24.32 -13.33
C ASN A 125 0.46 -24.73 -11.98
N SER A 126 -0.18 -25.64 -11.24
CA SER A 126 0.20 -26.04 -9.87
C SER A 126 1.41 -27.00 -9.83
N SER A 127 2.16 -27.14 -10.92
CA SER A 127 3.35 -27.96 -10.98
C SER A 127 4.57 -27.21 -11.49
N PHE A 128 5.69 -27.34 -10.78
CA PHE A 128 6.98 -26.77 -11.22
C PHE A 128 7.37 -27.22 -12.65
N ASP A 129 7.01 -28.45 -13.04
CA ASP A 129 7.33 -29.01 -14.35
C ASP A 129 6.35 -28.56 -15.46
N ALA A 130 5.24 -27.91 -15.10
CA ALA A 130 4.22 -27.40 -16.01
C ALA A 130 3.73 -26.00 -15.61
N PRO A 131 4.63 -25.01 -15.46
CA PRO A 131 4.29 -23.66 -15.06
C PRO A 131 3.57 -22.91 -16.19
N GLN A 132 2.80 -21.90 -15.85
CA GLN A 132 2.36 -20.92 -16.83
C GLN A 132 3.53 -20.02 -17.24
N LYS A 133 3.83 -19.96 -18.56
CA LYS A 133 4.82 -19.03 -19.08
C LYS A 133 4.22 -17.63 -19.18
N ILE A 134 4.95 -16.63 -18.71
CA ILE A 134 4.57 -15.23 -18.77
C ILE A 134 5.73 -14.38 -19.30
N GLU A 135 5.42 -13.20 -19.83
CA GLU A 135 6.41 -12.21 -20.19
C GLU A 135 6.86 -11.41 -18.95
N LEU A 136 8.07 -10.86 -18.98
CA LEU A 136 8.54 -9.92 -17.96
C LEU A 136 7.76 -8.62 -18.00
N ASN A 137 7.66 -7.94 -16.87
CA ASN A 137 6.88 -6.72 -16.68
C ASN A 137 5.38 -6.92 -16.96
N THR A 138 4.84 -7.98 -16.41
CA THR A 138 3.44 -8.39 -16.52
C THR A 138 2.78 -8.45 -15.13
N THR A 139 1.49 -8.12 -15.08
CA THR A 139 0.61 -8.38 -13.93
C THR A 139 -0.22 -9.63 -14.20
N VAL A 140 -0.15 -10.64 -13.34
CA VAL A 140 -1.00 -11.82 -13.41
C VAL A 140 -2.17 -11.66 -12.44
N HIS A 141 -3.40 -11.87 -12.93
CA HIS A 141 -4.60 -11.98 -12.09
C HIS A 141 -4.88 -13.44 -11.81
N GLY A 142 -4.71 -13.85 -10.56
CA GLY A 142 -4.89 -15.25 -10.16
C GLY A 142 -5.79 -15.44 -8.95
N VAL A 143 -6.01 -16.70 -8.60
CA VAL A 143 -6.84 -17.16 -7.48
C VAL A 143 -6.23 -18.41 -6.87
N VAL A 144 -5.78 -18.34 -5.62
CA VAL A 144 -5.32 -19.53 -4.89
C VAL A 144 -6.50 -20.28 -4.28
N THR A 145 -6.71 -21.51 -4.68
CA THR A 145 -7.69 -22.41 -4.08
C THR A 145 -7.07 -23.27 -2.95
N ASN A 146 -7.81 -24.19 -2.37
CA ASN A 146 -7.30 -25.02 -1.27
C ASN A 146 -6.18 -25.95 -1.75
N GLU A 147 -5.05 -25.99 -1.03
CA GLU A 147 -3.84 -26.75 -1.36
C GLU A 147 -3.20 -26.41 -2.73
N ASP A 148 -3.50 -25.22 -3.25
CA ASP A 148 -3.04 -24.75 -4.54
C ASP A 148 -1.69 -24.04 -4.45
N VAL A 149 -0.89 -24.20 -5.51
CA VAL A 149 0.42 -23.57 -5.64
C VAL A 149 0.63 -23.17 -7.09
N ASP A 150 0.65 -21.91 -7.40
CA ASP A 150 0.79 -21.40 -8.76
C ASP A 150 2.27 -21.22 -9.13
N TYR A 151 2.67 -21.71 -10.28
CA TYR A 151 4.01 -21.50 -10.82
C TYR A 151 3.96 -20.70 -12.12
N TYR A 152 4.75 -19.62 -12.15
CA TYR A 152 4.94 -18.77 -13.34
C TYR A 152 6.40 -18.83 -13.79
N ALA A 153 6.63 -19.05 -15.09
CA ALA A 153 7.97 -19.16 -15.65
C ALA A 153 8.31 -17.94 -16.51
N VAL A 154 9.50 -17.38 -16.33
CA VAL A 154 10.08 -16.29 -17.11
C VAL A 154 11.49 -16.62 -17.55
N GLU A 155 11.94 -16.08 -18.70
CA GLU A 155 13.30 -16.22 -19.18
C GLU A 155 14.16 -15.03 -18.78
N LEU A 156 15.33 -15.26 -18.19
CA LEU A 156 16.28 -14.24 -17.76
C LEU A 156 17.68 -14.46 -18.31
N LYS A 157 18.43 -13.38 -18.40
CA LYS A 157 19.87 -13.39 -18.64
C LYS A 157 20.63 -13.26 -17.34
N ALA A 158 21.83 -13.83 -17.30
CA ALA A 158 22.73 -13.66 -16.17
C ALA A 158 22.95 -12.18 -15.84
N GLY A 159 22.83 -11.84 -14.56
CA GLY A 159 22.94 -10.45 -14.06
C GLY A 159 21.63 -9.65 -14.14
N GLN A 160 20.57 -10.15 -14.76
CA GLN A 160 19.26 -9.48 -14.70
C GLN A 160 18.63 -9.64 -13.32
N ARG A 161 17.99 -8.57 -12.84
CA ARG A 161 17.11 -8.62 -11.68
C ARG A 161 15.81 -9.28 -12.08
N ILE A 162 15.24 -10.08 -11.18
CA ILE A 162 13.85 -10.47 -11.16
C ILE A 162 13.23 -9.97 -9.86
N SER A 163 12.09 -9.29 -9.97
CA SER A 163 11.28 -8.84 -8.85
C SER A 163 9.87 -9.37 -8.99
N ALA A 164 9.30 -9.81 -7.88
CA ALA A 164 7.91 -10.19 -7.75
C ALA A 164 7.28 -9.42 -6.59
N GLU A 165 6.12 -8.81 -6.81
CA GLU A 165 5.29 -8.19 -5.78
C GLU A 165 3.87 -8.70 -5.93
N ILE A 166 3.27 -9.16 -4.83
CA ILE A 166 1.88 -9.59 -4.82
C ILE A 166 0.99 -8.56 -4.12
N GLU A 167 -0.20 -8.35 -4.65
CA GLU A 167 -1.32 -7.69 -3.98
C GLU A 167 -2.39 -8.75 -3.74
N ALA A 168 -2.57 -9.15 -2.50
CA ALA A 168 -3.50 -10.20 -2.07
C ALA A 168 -4.37 -9.74 -0.90
N MET A 169 -3.80 -9.63 0.30
CA MET A 169 -4.51 -9.10 1.47
C MET A 169 -4.91 -7.64 1.26
N ARG A 170 -4.06 -6.83 0.61
CA ARG A 170 -4.35 -5.43 0.26
C ARG A 170 -5.55 -5.28 -0.68
N LEU A 171 -5.93 -6.31 -1.47
CA LEU A 171 -7.14 -6.26 -2.29
C LEU A 171 -8.43 -6.20 -1.48
N GLY A 172 -8.40 -6.59 -0.20
CA GLY A 172 -9.55 -6.51 0.71
C GLY A 172 -10.72 -7.43 0.32
N THR A 173 -10.50 -8.48 -0.47
CA THR A 173 -11.54 -9.42 -0.89
C THR A 173 -11.79 -10.49 0.15
N THR A 174 -10.72 -11.01 0.74
CA THR A 174 -10.74 -12.00 1.84
C THR A 174 -9.44 -11.92 2.62
N LEU A 175 -9.39 -12.57 3.77
CA LEU A 175 -8.13 -12.81 4.45
C LEU A 175 -7.35 -13.87 3.64
N PHE A 176 -6.32 -13.42 2.96
CA PHE A 176 -5.43 -14.23 2.12
C PHE A 176 -4.00 -13.81 2.43
N ASP A 177 -3.25 -14.68 3.07
CA ASP A 177 -1.87 -14.50 3.49
C ASP A 177 -0.93 -15.13 2.45
N PRO A 178 -0.37 -14.32 1.52
CA PRO A 178 0.36 -14.86 0.38
C PRO A 178 1.82 -15.14 0.73
N TYR A 179 2.31 -16.29 0.32
CA TYR A 179 3.73 -16.60 0.23
C TYR A 179 4.16 -16.55 -1.22
N ILE A 180 5.27 -15.88 -1.53
CA ILE A 180 5.90 -15.88 -2.85
C ILE A 180 7.36 -16.34 -2.75
N ALA A 181 7.84 -17.04 -3.79
CA ALA A 181 9.26 -17.38 -3.91
C ALA A 181 9.74 -17.24 -5.35
N ILE A 182 10.97 -16.78 -5.53
CA ILE A 182 11.73 -16.82 -6.79
C ILE A 182 12.63 -18.03 -6.73
N ILE A 183 12.50 -18.94 -7.71
CA ILE A 183 13.11 -20.26 -7.73
C ILE A 183 13.91 -20.41 -9.03
N ASP A 184 15.11 -20.99 -8.96
CA ASP A 184 15.91 -21.30 -10.14
C ASP A 184 15.49 -22.63 -10.80
N ALA A 185 16.05 -22.93 -11.98
CA ALA A 185 15.78 -24.17 -12.70
C ALA A 185 16.24 -25.46 -11.96
N LYS A 186 17.04 -25.31 -10.90
CA LYS A 186 17.50 -26.41 -10.04
C LYS A 186 16.62 -26.58 -8.81
N ARG A 187 15.53 -25.82 -8.72
CA ARG A 187 14.56 -25.78 -7.61
C ARG A 187 15.11 -25.18 -6.30
N PHE A 188 16.15 -24.32 -6.38
CA PHE A 188 16.60 -23.57 -5.23
C PHE A 188 15.85 -22.24 -5.14
N GLU A 189 15.31 -21.94 -3.98
CA GLU A 189 14.78 -20.61 -3.67
C GLU A 189 15.92 -19.61 -3.60
N LEU A 190 15.81 -18.54 -4.39
CA LEU A 190 16.75 -17.42 -4.41
C LEU A 190 16.32 -16.27 -3.49
N SER A 191 15.01 -16.08 -3.37
CA SER A 191 14.36 -15.10 -2.51
C SER A 191 12.94 -15.54 -2.25
N ALA A 192 12.46 -15.43 -1.03
CA ALA A 192 11.09 -15.72 -0.65
C ALA A 192 10.65 -14.83 0.51
N ASP A 193 9.36 -14.54 0.59
CA ASP A 193 8.75 -13.79 1.69
C ASP A 193 7.25 -14.10 1.78
N ASP A 194 6.66 -13.80 2.96
CA ASP A 194 5.22 -13.85 3.21
C ASP A 194 4.68 -12.58 3.89
N ASP A 195 5.53 -11.82 4.59
CA ASP A 195 5.15 -10.68 5.43
C ASP A 195 6.07 -9.46 5.24
N THR A 196 6.18 -8.93 4.02
CA THR A 196 7.02 -7.73 3.79
C THR A 196 6.41 -6.50 4.49
N PRO A 197 7.11 -5.85 5.44
CA PRO A 197 6.59 -4.66 6.13
C PRO A 197 6.14 -3.55 5.18
N LEU A 198 6.87 -3.33 4.08
CA LEU A 198 6.57 -2.34 3.06
C LEU A 198 5.17 -2.52 2.45
N THR A 199 4.74 -3.73 2.22
CA THR A 199 3.47 -4.10 1.59
C THR A 199 2.42 -4.57 2.58
N LYS A 200 2.60 -4.25 3.86
CA LYS A 200 1.79 -4.68 5.02
C LYS A 200 2.01 -6.16 5.33
N GLN A 201 1.21 -7.05 4.80
CA GLN A 201 1.33 -8.50 4.94
C GLN A 201 1.30 -9.20 3.58
N ASP A 202 1.35 -8.44 2.49
CA ASP A 202 1.62 -8.99 1.18
C ASP A 202 3.14 -9.14 0.98
N ALA A 203 3.53 -10.03 0.10
CA ALA A 203 4.92 -10.43 -0.06
C ALA A 203 5.63 -9.70 -1.21
N VAL A 204 6.94 -9.52 -1.04
CA VAL A 204 7.87 -9.03 -2.07
C VAL A 204 9.08 -9.96 -2.12
N ALA A 205 9.47 -10.42 -3.30
CA ALA A 205 10.71 -11.16 -3.52
C ALA A 205 11.51 -10.53 -4.65
N SER A 206 12.84 -10.45 -4.49
CA SER A 206 13.73 -9.97 -5.54
C SER A 206 15.05 -10.68 -5.51
N ALA A 207 15.61 -11.00 -6.69
CA ALA A 207 16.88 -11.70 -6.83
C ALA A 207 17.62 -11.28 -8.10
N ILE A 208 18.89 -11.61 -8.21
CA ILE A 208 19.69 -11.51 -9.44
C ILE A 208 19.84 -12.89 -10.05
N ALA A 209 19.49 -13.01 -11.34
CA ALA A 209 19.72 -14.21 -12.12
C ALA A 209 21.22 -14.52 -12.22
N LYS A 210 21.64 -15.69 -11.77
CA LYS A 210 23.06 -16.10 -11.78
C LYS A 210 23.51 -16.62 -13.14
N GLU A 211 22.60 -17.21 -13.90
CA GLU A 211 22.84 -17.86 -15.19
C GLU A 211 21.72 -17.47 -16.16
N ASP A 212 21.94 -17.59 -17.46
CA ASP A 212 20.87 -17.52 -18.47
C ASP A 212 19.92 -18.70 -18.32
N GLY A 213 18.61 -18.46 -18.36
CA GLY A 213 17.64 -19.56 -18.30
C GLY A 213 16.29 -19.19 -17.71
N THR A 214 15.51 -20.22 -17.46
CA THR A 214 14.17 -20.12 -16.91
C THR A 214 14.24 -19.97 -15.38
N TYR A 215 13.52 -18.98 -14.87
CA TYR A 215 13.27 -18.74 -13.45
C TYR A 215 11.77 -18.82 -13.19
N TYR A 216 11.43 -19.17 -11.97
CA TYR A 216 10.04 -19.40 -11.59
C TYR A 216 9.64 -18.48 -10.44
N VAL A 217 8.43 -17.97 -10.50
CA VAL A 217 7.77 -17.32 -9.37
C VAL A 217 6.68 -18.25 -8.89
N MET A 218 6.74 -18.64 -7.62
CA MET A 218 5.76 -19.47 -6.95
C MET A 218 4.86 -18.61 -6.09
N VAL A 219 3.56 -18.85 -6.12
CA VAL A 219 2.54 -18.21 -5.27
C VAL A 219 1.74 -19.29 -4.57
N ARG A 220 1.50 -19.13 -3.29
CA ARG A 220 0.57 -19.96 -2.50
C ARG A 220 0.03 -19.17 -1.31
N GLU A 221 -0.96 -19.69 -0.64
CA GLU A 221 -1.31 -19.22 0.69
C GLU A 221 -0.33 -19.81 1.72
N SER A 222 0.07 -19.03 2.73
CA SER A 222 1.11 -19.39 3.71
C SER A 222 0.85 -20.74 4.41
N SER A 223 -0.41 -21.04 4.72
CA SER A 223 -0.83 -22.30 5.36
C SER A 223 -1.42 -23.33 4.40
N TYR A 224 -1.29 -23.14 3.08
CA TYR A 224 -1.94 -23.95 2.02
C TYR A 224 -3.47 -23.96 2.08
N ALA A 225 -4.09 -23.00 2.75
CA ALA A 225 -5.52 -22.75 2.66
C ALA A 225 -5.83 -22.02 1.34
N GLY A 226 -7.08 -21.76 1.08
CA GLY A 226 -7.48 -20.98 -0.09
C GLY A 226 -8.94 -21.20 -0.45
N ASN A 227 -9.45 -20.36 -1.33
CA ASN A 227 -10.80 -20.47 -1.86
C ASN A 227 -10.97 -19.49 -3.04
N GLY A 228 -12.09 -19.56 -3.77
CA GLY A 228 -12.35 -18.72 -4.94
C GLY A 228 -12.36 -17.19 -4.71
N ASN A 229 -12.21 -16.72 -3.46
CA ASN A 229 -12.06 -15.30 -3.13
C ASN A 229 -10.61 -14.92 -2.80
N CYS A 230 -9.69 -15.87 -2.69
CA CYS A 230 -8.25 -15.62 -2.50
C CYS A 230 -7.62 -15.16 -3.81
N ARG A 231 -8.06 -14.00 -4.27
CA ARG A 231 -7.60 -13.36 -5.50
C ARG A 231 -6.33 -12.58 -5.26
N TYR A 232 -5.47 -12.54 -6.28
CA TYR A 232 -4.27 -11.73 -6.24
C TYR A 232 -3.98 -11.05 -7.58
N ASN A 233 -3.18 -9.97 -7.51
CA ASN A 233 -2.42 -9.42 -8.61
C ASN A 233 -0.93 -9.70 -8.33
N LEU A 234 -0.28 -10.46 -9.19
CA LEU A 234 1.15 -10.73 -9.11
C LEU A 234 1.88 -9.93 -10.18
N HIS A 235 2.74 -9.02 -9.77
CA HIS A 235 3.62 -8.27 -10.67
C HIS A 235 4.96 -9.00 -10.77
N VAL A 236 5.37 -9.40 -11.97
CA VAL A 236 6.65 -10.06 -12.23
C VAL A 236 7.41 -9.29 -13.29
N GLY A 237 8.66 -8.93 -12.99
CA GLY A 237 9.46 -8.17 -13.96
C GLY A 237 10.88 -7.89 -13.51
N THR A 238 11.52 -6.96 -14.24
CA THR A 238 12.87 -6.48 -13.95
C THR A 238 12.90 -5.14 -13.22
N PHE A 239 11.75 -4.67 -12.76
CA PHE A 239 11.58 -3.40 -12.06
C PHE A 239 12.33 -3.35 -10.72
N PRO A 240 12.78 -2.16 -10.26
CA PRO A 240 13.40 -2.00 -8.95
C PRO A 240 12.38 -2.24 -7.84
N ARG A 241 12.80 -2.99 -6.81
CA ARG A 241 11.94 -3.21 -5.63
C ARG A 241 12.71 -3.07 -4.32
N PRO A 242 13.13 -1.84 -3.99
CA PRO A 242 13.74 -1.55 -2.71
C PRO A 242 12.72 -1.62 -1.58
N LEU A 243 13.20 -1.92 -0.38
CA LEU A 243 12.37 -2.09 0.83
C LEU A 243 12.21 -0.79 1.63
N ALA A 244 13.13 0.17 1.47
CA ALA A 244 13.10 1.44 2.17
C ALA A 244 13.60 2.60 1.31
N VAL A 245 13.35 3.84 1.76
CA VAL A 245 13.88 5.08 1.18
C VAL A 245 14.50 5.93 2.29
N TYR A 246 15.69 6.49 2.04
CA TYR A 246 16.43 7.35 2.95
C TYR A 246 16.89 8.65 2.28
N PRO A 247 16.70 9.85 2.86
CA PRO A 247 15.91 10.06 4.07
C PRO A 247 14.46 9.61 3.89
N ALA A 248 13.79 9.30 5.00
CA ALA A 248 12.42 8.78 4.99
C ALA A 248 11.36 9.88 4.80
N GLY A 249 11.79 11.13 4.70
CA GLY A 249 10.93 12.29 4.48
C GLY A 249 11.69 13.49 3.95
N GLY A 250 10.94 14.58 3.69
CA GLY A 250 11.51 15.84 3.21
C GLY A 250 10.54 16.99 3.31
N LYS A 251 11.07 18.22 3.16
CA LYS A 251 10.29 19.43 3.25
C LYS A 251 9.51 19.67 1.96
N ILE A 252 8.24 20.02 2.13
CA ILE A 252 7.32 20.37 1.04
C ILE A 252 7.96 21.43 0.13
N GLY A 253 7.89 21.21 -1.19
CA GLY A 253 8.39 22.10 -2.23
C GLY A 253 9.89 22.07 -2.47
N GLU A 254 10.67 21.30 -1.68
CA GLU A 254 12.12 21.15 -1.89
C GLU A 254 12.44 19.99 -2.84
N THR A 255 13.64 20.03 -3.42
CA THR A 255 14.24 18.89 -4.10
C THR A 255 15.08 18.13 -3.09
N VAL A 256 14.89 16.83 -2.98
CA VAL A 256 15.63 15.95 -2.07
C VAL A 256 16.32 14.83 -2.83
N ASP A 257 17.58 14.57 -2.49
CA ASP A 257 18.31 13.41 -2.97
C ASP A 257 18.00 12.23 -2.05
N VAL A 258 17.38 11.20 -2.60
CA VAL A 258 16.99 10.00 -1.88
C VAL A 258 17.79 8.79 -2.33
N LYS A 259 17.97 7.85 -1.41
CA LYS A 259 18.53 6.52 -1.65
C LYS A 259 17.44 5.48 -1.38
N PHE A 260 17.15 4.67 -2.36
CA PHE A 260 16.32 3.48 -2.16
C PHE A 260 17.22 2.32 -1.76
N LEU A 261 16.85 1.63 -0.68
CA LEU A 261 17.66 0.61 0.01
C LEU A 261 16.98 -0.75 -0.06
N GLY A 262 17.77 -1.83 -0.05
CA GLY A 262 17.26 -3.21 -0.04
C GLY A 262 16.91 -3.79 -1.42
N ASP A 263 17.26 -3.12 -2.53
CA ASP A 263 17.18 -3.72 -3.86
C ASP A 263 18.39 -4.65 -4.09
N PRO A 264 18.22 -5.84 -4.73
CA PRO A 264 19.32 -6.77 -4.95
C PRO A 264 20.42 -6.25 -5.88
N THR A 265 20.17 -5.18 -6.64
CA THR A 265 21.20 -4.49 -7.46
C THR A 265 22.01 -3.47 -6.64
N GLY A 266 21.67 -3.26 -5.37
CA GLY A 266 22.27 -2.27 -4.48
C GLY A 266 21.45 -0.99 -4.36
N VAL A 267 22.10 0.08 -3.89
CA VAL A 267 21.44 1.37 -3.64
C VAL A 267 21.09 2.07 -4.94
N ILE A 268 19.84 2.52 -5.06
CA ILE A 268 19.35 3.31 -6.19
C ILE A 268 19.17 4.75 -5.72
N SER A 269 19.89 5.70 -6.33
CA SER A 269 19.82 7.12 -5.97
C SER A 269 18.95 7.88 -6.95
N GLN A 270 18.09 8.77 -6.43
CA GLN A 270 17.23 9.65 -7.22
C GLN A 270 17.18 11.04 -6.59
N SER A 271 17.10 12.08 -7.44
CA SER A 271 16.78 13.43 -7.00
C SER A 271 15.29 13.68 -7.29
N VAL A 272 14.52 14.03 -6.26
CA VAL A 272 13.05 14.10 -6.34
C VAL A 272 12.58 15.49 -5.98
N GLN A 273 11.80 16.13 -6.86
CA GLN A 273 11.07 17.36 -6.55
C GLN A 273 9.82 16.99 -5.74
N LEU A 274 9.76 17.43 -4.49
CA LEU A 274 8.63 17.17 -3.61
C LEU A 274 7.42 18.08 -3.97
N PRO A 275 6.18 17.65 -3.70
CA PRO A 275 4.99 18.45 -3.89
C PRO A 275 5.06 19.79 -3.13
N SER A 276 4.48 20.84 -3.71
CA SER A 276 4.40 22.16 -3.08
C SER A 276 3.34 22.26 -1.97
N GLU A 277 2.49 21.24 -1.86
CA GLU A 277 1.43 21.14 -0.87
C GLU A 277 1.47 19.75 -0.19
N ALA A 278 0.89 19.66 0.99
CA ALA A 278 0.77 18.39 1.71
C ALA A 278 -0.11 17.40 0.91
N VAL A 279 0.38 16.19 0.76
CA VAL A 279 -0.33 15.08 0.12
C VAL A 279 -0.40 13.94 1.12
N ASP A 280 -1.60 13.47 1.41
CA ASP A 280 -1.79 12.31 2.28
C ASP A 280 -1.24 11.04 1.65
N GLN A 281 -0.59 10.21 2.47
CA GLN A 281 -0.03 8.93 2.05
C GLN A 281 0.91 9.05 0.83
N TYR A 282 1.74 10.10 0.84
CA TYR A 282 2.72 10.30 -0.23
C TYR A 282 3.73 9.15 -0.26
N ALA A 283 4.08 8.71 -1.47
CA ALA A 283 5.04 7.64 -1.68
C ALA A 283 5.91 7.95 -2.90
N LEU A 284 7.18 7.59 -2.81
CA LEU A 284 8.11 7.65 -3.93
C LEU A 284 8.12 6.32 -4.66
N VAL A 285 7.89 6.35 -5.96
CA VAL A 285 7.90 5.15 -6.80
C VAL A 285 9.31 4.95 -7.35
N PRO A 286 10.01 3.87 -6.96
CA PRO A 286 11.34 3.58 -7.49
C PRO A 286 11.26 3.24 -8.98
N GLN A 287 12.21 3.78 -9.75
CA GLN A 287 12.34 3.50 -11.18
C GLN A 287 13.80 3.51 -11.59
N ASP A 288 14.13 2.71 -12.59
CA ASP A 288 15.44 2.68 -13.25
C ASP A 288 15.29 2.35 -14.75
N ALA A 289 16.42 2.07 -15.42
CA ALA A 289 16.40 1.71 -16.85
C ALA A 289 15.62 0.41 -17.16
N ASN A 290 15.33 -0.43 -16.15
CA ASN A 290 14.69 -1.73 -16.31
C ASN A 290 13.18 -1.69 -15.96
N GLY A 291 12.66 -0.55 -15.50
CA GLY A 291 11.24 -0.38 -15.24
C GLY A 291 10.88 0.48 -14.04
N VAL A 292 9.60 0.47 -13.73
CA VAL A 292 8.96 1.21 -12.63
C VAL A 292 8.33 0.22 -11.67
N ALA A 293 8.55 0.37 -10.37
CA ALA A 293 7.90 -0.47 -9.37
C ALA A 293 6.36 -0.37 -9.42
N PRO A 294 5.63 -1.44 -9.15
CA PRO A 294 4.16 -1.42 -9.15
C PRO A 294 3.58 -0.60 -7.99
N SER A 295 4.32 -0.46 -6.90
CA SER A 295 3.93 0.37 -5.75
C SER A 295 5.11 1.20 -5.22
N GLY A 296 4.80 2.30 -4.52
CA GLY A 296 5.81 3.21 -3.97
C GLY A 296 6.24 2.87 -2.55
N ASN A 297 7.38 3.42 -2.16
CA ASN A 297 7.85 3.45 -0.78
C ASN A 297 7.26 4.68 -0.09
N PRO A 298 6.58 4.54 1.07
CA PRO A 298 6.04 5.67 1.82
C PRO A 298 7.11 6.71 2.15
N PHE A 299 6.74 7.99 2.07
CA PHE A 299 7.65 9.10 2.27
C PHE A 299 6.93 10.23 3.02
N MET A 300 7.51 10.71 4.12
CA MET A 300 6.91 11.76 4.93
C MET A 300 7.16 13.14 4.35
N LEU A 301 6.08 13.87 4.06
CA LEU A 301 6.13 15.28 3.74
C LEU A 301 6.05 16.11 5.02
N SER A 302 6.97 17.05 5.20
CA SER A 302 7.08 17.90 6.38
C SER A 302 7.15 19.39 6.00
N GLU A 303 6.77 20.27 6.92
CA GLU A 303 7.03 21.72 6.83
C GLU A 303 8.48 22.05 7.22
N HIS A 304 9.20 21.10 7.82
CA HIS A 304 10.57 21.25 8.33
C HIS A 304 11.57 20.55 7.43
N GLY A 305 12.81 21.03 7.43
CA GLY A 305 13.93 20.39 6.76
C GLY A 305 14.42 19.14 7.48
N ASN A 306 15.41 18.48 6.91
CA ASN A 306 16.03 17.28 7.45
C ASN A 306 17.35 17.55 8.15
N SER A 307 17.59 16.86 9.28
CA SER A 307 18.91 16.58 9.84
C SER A 307 19.18 15.10 9.64
N LEU A 308 20.21 14.77 8.89
CA LEU A 308 20.60 13.40 8.64
C LEU A 308 21.63 12.95 9.67
N GLU A 309 21.57 11.72 10.09
CA GLU A 309 22.59 11.13 10.95
C GLU A 309 23.95 11.06 10.26
N THR A 310 24.99 10.97 11.08
CA THR A 310 26.35 10.72 10.65
C THR A 310 27.00 9.82 11.69
N GLU A 311 27.43 8.66 11.28
CA GLU A 311 28.09 7.68 12.13
C GLU A 311 29.59 7.99 12.38
N PRO A 312 30.12 7.65 13.59
CA PRO A 312 29.41 7.03 14.72
C PRO A 312 28.58 8.03 15.54
N ASN A 313 27.41 7.60 16.10
CA ASN A 313 26.53 8.48 16.87
C ASN A 313 25.88 7.78 18.09
N GLU A 314 26.43 6.66 18.58
CA GLU A 314 25.84 5.76 19.57
C GLU A 314 25.79 6.33 21.00
N SER A 315 26.40 7.47 21.27
CA SER A 315 26.49 8.05 22.61
C SER A 315 26.17 9.55 22.66
N VAL A 316 25.86 10.06 23.86
CA VAL A 316 25.67 11.51 24.09
C VAL A 316 26.85 12.34 23.61
N ALA A 317 28.07 11.79 23.71
CA ALA A 317 29.29 12.48 23.29
C ALA A 317 29.46 12.54 21.76
N GLU A 318 28.98 11.54 21.05
CA GLU A 318 29.07 11.35 19.59
C GLU A 318 27.82 11.82 18.85
N ALA A 319 26.78 12.25 19.59
CA ALA A 319 25.48 12.63 19.05
C ALA A 319 25.57 13.64 17.89
N CYS A 320 24.89 13.36 16.81
CA CYS A 320 24.75 14.23 15.64
C CYS A 320 24.15 15.58 16.04
N ALA A 321 24.74 16.67 15.62
CA ALA A 321 24.17 17.99 15.85
C ALA A 321 22.92 18.22 14.97
N ALA A 322 21.85 18.69 15.58
CA ALA A 322 20.59 18.97 14.89
C ALA A 322 19.99 20.30 15.34
N GLU A 323 19.28 20.96 14.43
CA GLU A 323 18.54 22.20 14.70
C GLU A 323 17.06 21.90 14.93
N LEU A 324 16.35 22.77 15.67
CA LEU A 324 14.92 22.66 15.92
C LEU A 324 14.16 23.90 15.41
N PRO A 325 12.94 23.73 14.87
CA PRO A 325 12.26 22.45 14.58
C PRO A 325 12.79 21.80 13.30
N ASN A 326 12.99 20.49 13.30
CA ASN A 326 13.51 19.75 12.14
C ASN A 326 13.08 18.26 12.19
N ALA A 327 13.19 17.55 11.07
CA ALA A 327 13.05 16.11 11.00
C ALA A 327 14.43 15.44 11.12
N PHE A 328 14.59 14.56 12.10
CA PHE A 328 15.81 13.77 12.28
C PHE A 328 15.64 12.45 11.56
N ASN A 329 16.53 12.14 10.63
CA ASN A 329 16.48 10.93 9.82
C ASN A 329 17.69 10.06 10.09
N GLY A 330 17.44 8.79 10.36
CA GLY A 330 18.47 7.78 10.61
C GLY A 330 18.09 6.40 10.13
N ILE A 331 19.01 5.47 10.27
CA ILE A 331 18.89 4.04 9.99
C ILE A 331 19.49 3.28 11.16
N VAL A 332 18.69 2.54 11.91
CA VAL A 332 19.22 1.58 12.90
C VAL A 332 19.90 0.46 12.12
N GLN A 333 21.22 0.58 11.86
CA GLN A 333 21.94 -0.15 10.81
C GLN A 333 22.25 -1.60 11.16
N ALA A 334 22.42 -1.89 12.46
CA ALA A 334 22.84 -3.19 12.95
C ALA A 334 22.13 -3.59 14.25
N GLU A 335 22.32 -4.84 14.67
CA GLU A 335 21.82 -5.31 15.96
C GLU A 335 22.44 -4.51 17.11
N GLY A 336 21.56 -3.87 17.91
CA GLY A 336 21.96 -3.08 19.08
C GLY A 336 22.42 -1.65 18.79
N ASP A 337 22.28 -1.20 17.56
CA ASP A 337 22.58 0.16 17.12
C ASP A 337 21.74 1.22 17.86
N ILE A 338 22.35 2.41 18.03
CA ILE A 338 21.80 3.51 18.84
C ILE A 338 22.09 4.81 18.13
N ASP A 339 21.05 5.53 17.74
CA ASP A 339 21.19 6.84 17.11
C ASP A 339 20.94 7.96 18.10
N CYS A 340 21.89 8.89 18.22
CA CYS A 340 21.77 10.04 19.09
C CYS A 340 21.83 11.36 18.30
N PHE A 341 20.83 12.24 18.56
CA PHE A 341 20.80 13.61 18.01
C PHE A 341 20.85 14.63 19.14
N LYS A 342 21.79 15.58 19.03
CA LYS A 342 21.99 16.64 19.99
C LYS A 342 21.44 17.97 19.46
N PHE A 343 20.63 18.65 20.28
CA PHE A 343 20.03 19.94 19.96
C PHE A 343 19.99 20.86 21.18
N THR A 344 19.75 22.15 20.93
CA THR A 344 19.54 23.13 21.99
C THR A 344 18.07 23.48 22.18
N ALA A 345 17.63 23.63 23.42
CA ALA A 345 16.30 24.12 23.74
C ALA A 345 16.37 25.18 24.85
N LYS A 346 15.34 26.05 24.93
CA LYS A 346 15.20 27.08 25.94
C LYS A 346 14.18 26.69 26.99
N LYS A 347 14.37 27.17 28.21
CA LYS A 347 13.43 26.99 29.32
C LYS A 347 12.01 27.39 28.91
N GLY A 348 11.06 26.49 29.17
CA GLY A 348 9.64 26.69 28.88
C GLY A 348 9.23 26.39 27.43
N GLN A 349 10.16 26.10 26.53
CA GLN A 349 9.78 25.56 25.21
C GLN A 349 9.10 24.22 25.37
N VAL A 350 8.10 23.98 24.52
CA VAL A 350 7.34 22.74 24.45
C VAL A 350 7.46 22.17 23.05
N PHE A 351 7.94 20.92 22.96
CA PHE A 351 8.00 20.21 21.71
C PHE A 351 7.17 18.93 21.77
N ASP A 352 6.50 18.64 20.66
CA ASP A 352 6.02 17.33 20.31
C ASP A 352 7.15 16.59 19.58
N ILE A 353 7.54 15.45 20.09
CA ILE A 353 8.63 14.62 19.54
C ILE A 353 8.00 13.29 19.15
N GLU A 354 8.05 12.98 17.86
CA GLU A 354 7.33 11.85 17.27
C GLU A 354 8.24 11.11 16.28
N CYS A 355 8.32 9.79 16.40
CA CYS A 355 9.01 8.94 15.46
C CYS A 355 8.04 8.42 14.40
N PHE A 356 8.47 8.37 13.15
CA PHE A 356 7.77 7.75 12.04
C PHE A 356 8.62 6.58 11.54
N ALA A 357 8.27 5.37 11.93
CA ALA A 357 8.93 4.14 11.51
C ALA A 357 7.90 3.16 10.92
N ARG A 358 7.05 2.56 11.73
CA ARG A 358 6.01 1.64 11.25
C ARG A 358 5.02 2.30 10.31
N ARG A 359 4.71 3.57 10.50
CA ARG A 359 3.81 4.32 9.62
C ARG A 359 4.40 4.58 8.23
N ILE A 360 5.71 4.58 8.10
CA ILE A 360 6.41 4.62 6.80
C ILE A 360 6.86 3.23 6.34
N ARG A 361 6.34 2.16 6.97
CA ARG A 361 6.63 0.77 6.61
C ARG A 361 8.04 0.29 6.89
N SER A 362 8.77 0.95 7.76
CA SER A 362 10.01 0.43 8.31
C SER A 362 9.73 -0.75 9.26
N PRO A 363 10.59 -1.79 9.31
CA PRO A 363 10.48 -2.85 10.32
C PRO A 363 10.91 -2.40 11.72
N LEU A 364 11.48 -1.20 11.87
CA LEU A 364 11.89 -0.60 13.13
C LEU A 364 10.70 -0.47 14.10
N ASP A 365 10.90 -0.88 15.32
CA ASP A 365 10.01 -0.69 16.48
C ASP A 365 10.68 0.35 17.41
N PRO A 366 10.42 1.67 17.21
CA PRO A 366 11.27 2.71 17.74
C PRO A 366 11.04 2.93 19.23
N VAL A 367 12.12 2.94 20.01
CA VAL A 367 12.15 3.41 21.39
C VAL A 367 12.89 4.74 21.44
N MET A 368 12.19 5.82 21.85
CA MET A 368 12.79 7.14 22.03
C MET A 368 13.10 7.44 23.49
N ASN A 369 14.27 8.02 23.76
CA ASN A 369 14.63 8.54 25.07
C ASN A 369 15.25 9.94 24.94
N LEU A 370 14.84 10.86 25.83
CA LEU A 370 15.40 12.20 25.92
C LEU A 370 16.35 12.29 27.13
N TYR A 371 17.54 12.82 26.91
CA TYR A 371 18.57 13.04 27.92
C TYR A 371 18.96 14.51 28.01
N ASN A 372 19.47 14.93 29.16
CA ASN A 372 20.21 16.19 29.27
C ASN A 372 21.69 15.99 28.91
N ALA A 373 22.45 17.08 28.86
CA ALA A 373 23.87 17.07 28.52
C ALA A 373 24.75 16.23 29.47
N SER A 374 24.29 15.94 30.69
CA SER A 374 25.01 15.06 31.66
C SER A 374 24.64 13.57 31.47
N GLY A 375 23.78 13.22 30.54
CA GLY A 375 23.33 11.85 30.27
C GLY A 375 22.19 11.36 31.22
N ALA A 376 21.57 12.26 32.00
CA ALA A 376 20.42 11.88 32.82
C ALA A 376 19.16 11.79 31.93
N SER A 377 18.41 10.69 32.05
CA SER A 377 17.15 10.48 31.34
C SER A 377 16.06 11.42 31.86
N LEU A 378 15.36 12.06 30.96
CA LEU A 378 14.31 13.04 31.23
C LEU A 378 12.91 12.56 30.84
N ALA A 379 12.80 11.86 29.72
CA ALA A 379 11.55 11.30 29.18
C ALA A 379 11.88 10.11 28.26
N GLY A 380 10.88 9.32 27.98
CA GLY A 380 10.99 8.21 27.02
C GLY A 380 9.62 7.65 26.67
N ASN A 381 9.55 6.98 25.55
CA ASN A 381 8.36 6.33 25.03
C ASN A 381 8.71 5.27 23.99
N ASP A 382 7.79 4.30 23.79
CA ASP A 382 7.88 3.27 22.75
C ASP A 382 6.61 3.13 21.90
N ASP A 383 5.38 3.23 22.45
CA ASP A 383 4.15 2.83 21.77
C ASP A 383 2.99 3.87 21.83
N SER A 384 3.25 5.16 22.00
CA SER A 384 2.15 6.13 22.18
C SER A 384 1.39 6.53 20.90
N ARG A 385 1.92 6.19 19.73
CA ARG A 385 1.26 6.39 18.42
C ARG A 385 1.09 5.07 17.66
N GLY A 386 0.44 4.09 18.30
CA GLY A 386 0.49 2.71 17.86
C GLY A 386 1.90 2.18 18.12
N PRO A 387 2.53 1.45 17.18
CA PRO A 387 3.89 0.96 17.37
C PRO A 387 4.98 2.03 17.18
N ASP A 388 4.64 3.29 16.96
CA ASP A 388 5.59 4.41 16.86
C ASP A 388 5.62 5.22 18.16
N SER A 389 6.80 5.70 18.52
CA SER A 389 7.04 6.49 19.72
C SER A 389 6.57 7.94 19.61
N TYR A 390 6.00 8.49 20.67
CA TYR A 390 5.65 9.91 20.78
C TYR A 390 5.66 10.36 22.24
N PHE A 391 6.18 11.56 22.50
CA PHE A 391 5.94 12.27 23.74
C PHE A 391 5.98 13.79 23.54
N ARG A 392 5.26 14.51 24.41
CA ARG A 392 5.36 15.98 24.52
C ARG A 392 6.25 16.30 25.73
N TYR A 393 7.21 17.21 25.55
CA TYR A 393 8.12 17.60 26.62
C TYR A 393 8.24 19.11 26.76
N THR A 394 8.24 19.60 28.03
CA THR A 394 8.49 21.02 28.37
C THR A 394 9.89 21.12 28.96
N PHE A 395 10.77 21.86 28.31
CA PHE A 395 12.17 21.98 28.73
C PHE A 395 12.30 22.83 30.01
N PRO A 396 12.91 22.30 31.09
CA PRO A 396 12.98 23.00 32.38
C PRO A 396 14.05 24.07 32.46
N ALA A 397 15.06 24.05 31.55
CA ALA A 397 16.19 24.96 31.51
C ALA A 397 16.68 25.19 30.09
N ASP A 398 17.42 26.28 29.88
CA ASP A 398 18.22 26.46 28.65
C ASP A 398 19.37 25.43 28.66
N GLY A 399 19.65 24.82 27.50
CA GLY A 399 20.79 23.91 27.43
C GLY A 399 20.74 22.96 26.23
N GLU A 400 21.72 22.05 26.20
CA GLU A 400 21.79 20.96 25.24
C GLU A 400 21.01 19.74 25.75
N TYR A 401 20.35 19.06 24.83
CA TYR A 401 19.59 17.85 25.05
C TYR A 401 19.94 16.83 23.96
N VAL A 402 19.77 15.54 24.27
CA VAL A 402 20.04 14.47 23.33
C VAL A 402 18.79 13.59 23.22
N LEU A 403 18.29 13.42 21.99
CA LEU A 403 17.28 12.41 21.67
C LEU A 403 18.01 11.15 21.20
N ARG A 404 17.66 10.02 21.76
CA ARG A 404 18.15 8.70 21.41
C ARG A 404 17.03 7.86 20.81
N ILE A 405 17.32 7.18 19.71
CA ILE A 405 16.45 6.23 19.02
C ILE A 405 17.14 4.85 19.03
N THR A 406 16.35 3.79 19.24
CA THR A 406 16.79 2.37 19.19
C THR A 406 15.63 1.49 18.72
N ASP A 407 15.90 0.28 18.24
CA ASP A 407 14.85 -0.74 18.06
C ASP A 407 14.52 -1.42 19.39
N HIS A 408 13.24 -1.65 19.69
CA HIS A 408 12.76 -2.30 20.93
C HIS A 408 13.37 -3.68 21.13
N LEU A 409 13.48 -4.49 20.07
CA LEU A 409 14.08 -5.82 20.09
C LEU A 409 15.58 -5.83 19.77
N LYS A 410 16.21 -4.64 19.64
CA LYS A 410 17.62 -4.46 19.27
C LYS A 410 17.98 -5.03 17.90
N ARG A 411 17.04 -5.13 16.99
CA ARG A 411 17.27 -5.48 15.59
C ARG A 411 17.83 -4.27 14.84
N GLY A 412 18.31 -4.51 13.62
CA GLY A 412 18.75 -3.45 12.72
C GLY A 412 18.92 -3.99 11.30
N GLY A 413 19.17 -3.09 10.37
CA GLY A 413 19.38 -3.39 8.96
C GLY A 413 19.14 -2.18 8.07
N ASP A 414 19.53 -2.25 6.81
CA ASP A 414 19.44 -1.14 5.85
C ASP A 414 18.03 -0.58 5.65
N ASN A 415 16.99 -1.34 5.98
CA ASN A 415 15.59 -0.94 5.87
C ASN A 415 14.96 -0.46 7.19
N PHE A 416 15.73 -0.39 8.30
CA PHE A 416 15.27 0.13 9.59
C PHE A 416 15.36 1.66 9.64
N VAL A 417 14.78 2.32 8.66
CA VAL A 417 14.78 3.79 8.51
C VAL A 417 13.72 4.47 9.39
N TYR A 418 13.96 5.72 9.76
CA TYR A 418 12.99 6.57 10.45
C TYR A 418 13.16 8.04 10.08
#